data_451ad08e841d673a763ae356e00a4afe
#
_entry.id   451ad08e841d673a763ae356e00a4afe
#
_cell.length_a   1.000
_cell.length_b   1.000
_cell.length_c   1.000
_cell.angle_alpha   90.00
_cell.angle_beta   90.00
_cell.angle_gamma   90.00
#
_symmetry.space_group_name_H-M   'P 1'
#
loop_
_entity.id
_entity.type
_entity.pdbx_description
1 polymer ?
#
loop_
_entity_poly.entity_id
_entity_poly.type
_entity_poly.pdbx_seq_one_letter_code
_entity_poly.pdbx_strand_id
1 'polypeptide(L)'
;MLRSRLTRTAGLLVVVSAMWAAIPGSAATPEAVIGAAATGGAPARNLTAPGDLVSIYNFGPLQSSVSNAAISAAAQAGGWGVEGRGFGIGLVMLTRGGVPIHVAPGPFGSWYFPTSVTALPMDSIAAAMGRDVSKIISAGQVVVGQTSASITGAQAGDVLHLVSADGSVVQFLVGRVAPDAEVGGTEIVMSTAQAGTLGAVIPTSVLIYGQFDRTTLDAALAARGIGVDPKIRVRRSWDPFDPDNTIGLARTKKLLGEFAYNVTASGAVLVDDSWRAAYIPGREAYPTGIVASCNNAIKADLTAALQAVVNAGLAGEIDVGNANTYGGCFGPRFSRIVGTQLGSLSRHTWAQALDTNTVSNCQGCVPQMDCRVVRIFRAHNFAWGGNFLNPDGMHFEWVGEPRNTYLYPSRYCPNVASGGLESFGLERGSRSVMFADDGWALAGE
;
A
#
# COMPACT_ATOMS: atom_id res chain seq x y z
N MET A 1 19.62 66.75 20.44
CA MET A 1 18.32 66.71 21.15
C MET A 1 17.31 66.08 20.20
N LEU A 2 16.89 64.89 20.41
CA LEU A 2 15.56 64.32 20.35
C LEU A 2 15.68 62.79 20.56
N ARG A 3 15.11 62.32 21.64
CA ARG A 3 15.06 60.89 22.01
C ARG A 3 13.90 60.26 21.23
N SER A 4 14.15 59.20 20.47
CA SER A 4 13.11 58.31 19.96
C SER A 4 13.00 57.07 20.84
N ARG A 5 11.80 56.83 21.34
CA ARG A 5 11.43 55.71 22.21
C ARG A 5 11.28 54.44 21.39
N LEU A 6 12.00 53.40 21.77
CA LEU A 6 11.75 52.02 21.34
C LEU A 6 10.55 51.45 22.11
N THR A 7 9.48 51.20 21.43
CA THR A 7 8.37 50.36 21.93
C THR A 7 8.68 48.91 21.67
N ARG A 8 8.90 48.14 22.72
CA ARG A 8 8.98 46.69 22.70
C ARG A 8 7.55 46.13 22.69
N THR A 9 7.15 45.49 21.59
CA THR A 9 5.98 44.62 21.54
C THR A 9 6.39 43.23 22.00
N ALA A 10 5.90 42.83 23.17
CA ALA A 10 6.02 41.50 23.68
C ALA A 10 5.04 40.57 22.91
N GLY A 11 5.55 39.65 22.12
CA GLY A 11 4.78 38.56 21.52
C GLY A 11 4.43 37.52 22.56
N LEU A 12 3.15 37.35 22.80
CA LEU A 12 2.59 36.33 23.68
C LEU A 12 2.69 34.96 23.00
N LEU A 13 3.61 34.14 23.48
CA LEU A 13 3.72 32.72 23.07
C LEU A 13 2.62 31.94 23.80
N VAL A 14 1.55 31.57 23.13
CA VAL A 14 0.53 30.67 23.66
C VAL A 14 1.06 29.26 23.52
N VAL A 15 1.60 28.70 24.59
CA VAL A 15 1.89 27.28 24.74
C VAL A 15 0.57 26.57 25.08
N VAL A 16 -0.02 25.87 24.11
CA VAL A 16 -1.16 24.97 24.38
C VAL A 16 -0.58 23.67 24.91
N SER A 17 -0.50 23.59 26.25
CA SER A 17 -0.27 22.31 26.95
C SER A 17 -1.55 21.51 26.94
N ALA A 18 -1.64 20.45 26.13
CA ALA A 18 -2.69 19.47 26.23
C ALA A 18 -2.49 18.64 27.52
N MET A 19 -3.18 19.00 28.58
CA MET A 19 -3.30 18.17 29.76
C MET A 19 -4.19 16.97 29.44
N TRP A 20 -3.59 15.80 29.39
CA TRP A 20 -4.33 14.53 29.45
C TRP A 20 -4.81 14.33 30.89
N ALA A 21 -6.09 14.58 31.14
CA ALA A 21 -6.73 14.20 32.38
C ALA A 21 -6.85 12.68 32.43
N ALA A 22 -6.16 12.03 33.34
CA ALA A 22 -6.35 10.63 33.64
C ALA A 22 -7.76 10.44 34.25
N ILE A 23 -8.62 9.74 33.53
CA ILE A 23 -9.90 9.23 34.06
C ILE A 23 -9.56 7.99 34.89
N PRO A 24 -9.94 7.91 36.15
CA PRO A 24 -9.74 6.71 36.96
C PRO A 24 -10.61 5.58 36.40
N GLY A 25 -9.96 4.52 35.93
CA GLY A 25 -10.59 3.35 35.38
C GLY A 25 -11.38 2.61 36.48
N SER A 26 -12.64 2.43 36.25
CA SER A 26 -13.39 1.33 36.85
C SER A 26 -12.99 0.06 36.09
N ALA A 27 -12.35 -0.87 36.76
CA ALA A 27 -12.04 -2.20 36.23
C ALA A 27 -13.38 -2.96 36.04
N ALA A 28 -13.93 -2.85 34.82
CA ALA A 28 -14.88 -3.82 34.33
C ALA A 28 -14.08 -5.01 33.82
N THR A 29 -14.13 -6.13 34.50
CA THR A 29 -13.71 -7.42 33.99
C THR A 29 -14.40 -7.65 32.65
N PRO A 30 -13.65 -7.97 31.56
CA PRO A 30 -14.31 -8.37 30.33
C PRO A 30 -14.94 -9.73 30.58
N GLU A 31 -16.27 -9.78 30.67
CA GLU A 31 -17.01 -11.03 30.46
C GLU A 31 -16.65 -11.48 29.03
N ALA A 32 -15.89 -12.55 28.97
CA ALA A 32 -15.60 -13.25 27.73
C ALA A 32 -16.96 -13.76 27.21
N VAL A 33 -17.47 -13.06 26.18
CA VAL A 33 -18.43 -13.66 25.27
C VAL A 33 -17.69 -14.76 24.53
N ILE A 34 -17.68 -15.94 25.13
CA ILE A 34 -17.26 -17.18 24.46
C ILE A 34 -18.35 -17.47 23.43
N GLY A 35 -18.24 -16.84 22.27
CA GLY A 35 -18.85 -17.37 21.07
C GLY A 35 -18.23 -18.75 20.88
N ALA A 36 -19.05 -19.81 20.79
CA ALA A 36 -18.61 -21.16 20.57
C ALA A 36 -17.62 -21.20 19.40
N ALA A 37 -16.33 -21.26 19.72
CA ALA A 37 -15.29 -21.53 18.76
C ALA A 37 -15.58 -22.93 18.23
N ALA A 38 -15.85 -23.05 16.94
CA ALA A 38 -15.80 -24.31 16.26
C ALA A 38 -14.42 -24.91 16.54
N THR A 39 -14.39 -26.05 17.25
CA THR A 39 -13.17 -26.72 17.70
C THR A 39 -12.42 -27.45 16.58
N GLY A 40 -12.61 -27.02 15.33
CA GLY A 40 -11.83 -27.44 14.18
C GLY A 40 -10.96 -26.27 13.69
N GLY A 41 -9.65 -26.44 13.69
CA GLY A 41 -8.73 -25.47 13.09
C GLY A 41 -9.11 -25.18 11.63
N ALA A 42 -8.91 -23.94 11.17
CA ALA A 42 -9.18 -23.58 9.80
C ALA A 42 -8.52 -24.56 8.81
N PRO A 43 -9.21 -25.01 7.77
CA PRO A 43 -8.66 -25.95 6.82
C PRO A 43 -7.48 -25.32 6.07
N ALA A 44 -6.38 -26.05 5.92
CA ALA A 44 -5.24 -25.59 5.16
C ALA A 44 -5.61 -25.33 3.71
N ARG A 45 -5.22 -24.19 3.17
CA ARG A 45 -5.45 -23.83 1.78
C ARG A 45 -4.67 -24.75 0.84
N ASN A 46 -5.34 -25.23 -0.19
CA ASN A 46 -4.67 -25.87 -1.31
C ASN A 46 -4.20 -24.79 -2.31
N LEU A 47 -2.90 -24.57 -2.41
CA LEU A 47 -2.33 -23.55 -3.31
C LEU A 47 -2.45 -23.92 -4.80
N THR A 48 -2.60 -25.21 -5.14
CA THR A 48 -2.82 -25.66 -6.51
C THR A 48 -4.27 -25.49 -6.97
N ALA A 49 -5.21 -25.46 -6.02
CA ALA A 49 -6.61 -25.13 -6.23
C ALA A 49 -7.11 -24.27 -5.05
N PRO A 50 -6.65 -23.03 -4.94
CA PRO A 50 -7.02 -22.18 -3.81
C PRO A 50 -8.52 -21.90 -3.84
N GLY A 51 -9.14 -22.03 -2.68
CA GLY A 51 -10.51 -21.57 -2.46
C GLY A 51 -10.66 -20.07 -2.71
N ASP A 52 -11.89 -19.62 -2.70
CA ASP A 52 -12.20 -18.20 -2.79
C ASP A 52 -11.58 -17.41 -1.64
N LEU A 53 -11.15 -16.20 -1.96
CA LEU A 53 -10.63 -15.25 -1.00
C LEU A 53 -11.35 -13.91 -1.16
N VAL A 54 -11.63 -13.24 -0.04
CA VAL A 54 -12.14 -11.87 -0.02
C VAL A 54 -11.30 -11.06 0.96
N SER A 55 -10.89 -9.87 0.53
CA SER A 55 -10.23 -8.88 1.39
C SER A 55 -11.15 -7.68 1.58
N ILE A 56 -11.28 -7.24 2.83
CA ILE A 56 -12.10 -6.08 3.22
C ILE A 56 -11.20 -5.12 3.97
N TYR A 57 -11.17 -3.87 3.52
CA TYR A 57 -10.32 -2.83 4.10
C TYR A 57 -10.95 -1.45 3.92
N ASN A 58 -10.49 -0.48 4.69
CA ASN A 58 -10.86 0.93 4.54
C ASN A 58 -9.60 1.80 4.35
N PHE A 59 -9.81 3.08 4.11
CA PHE A 59 -8.73 4.05 4.12
C PHE A 59 -8.30 4.34 5.56
N GLY A 60 -7.19 3.75 6.01
CA GLY A 60 -6.70 3.86 7.38
C GLY A 60 -6.95 2.61 8.24
N PRO A 61 -6.86 2.72 9.56
CA PRO A 61 -7.13 1.62 10.48
C PRO A 61 -8.53 1.05 10.29
N LEU A 62 -8.64 -0.27 10.27
CA LEU A 62 -9.95 -0.91 10.17
C LEU A 62 -10.68 -0.79 11.52
N GLN A 63 -11.88 -0.24 11.49
CA GLN A 63 -12.69 -0.12 12.70
C GLN A 63 -13.16 -1.51 13.18
N SER A 64 -13.11 -1.75 14.48
CA SER A 64 -13.53 -3.04 15.08
C SER A 64 -14.98 -3.42 14.73
N SER A 65 -15.88 -2.43 14.57
CA SER A 65 -17.25 -2.68 14.11
C SER A 65 -17.31 -3.28 12.71
N VAL A 66 -16.48 -2.80 11.79
CA VAL A 66 -16.37 -3.30 10.41
C VAL A 66 -15.72 -4.70 10.42
N SER A 67 -14.65 -4.86 11.18
CA SER A 67 -13.95 -6.13 11.33
C SER A 67 -14.91 -7.22 11.87
N ASN A 68 -15.58 -6.97 12.99
CA ASN A 68 -16.54 -7.90 13.58
C ASN A 68 -17.71 -8.22 12.65
N ALA A 69 -18.22 -7.22 11.93
CA ALA A 69 -19.29 -7.41 10.95
C ALA A 69 -18.85 -8.30 9.78
N ALA A 70 -17.63 -8.10 9.27
CA ALA A 70 -17.06 -8.91 8.19
C ALA A 70 -16.82 -10.36 8.62
N ILE A 71 -16.25 -10.57 9.82
CA ILE A 71 -16.02 -11.91 10.40
C ILE A 71 -17.35 -12.63 10.62
N SER A 72 -18.35 -11.93 11.14
CA SER A 72 -19.70 -12.49 11.32
C SER A 72 -20.36 -12.86 9.99
N ALA A 73 -20.21 -12.03 8.95
CA ALA A 73 -20.71 -12.34 7.62
C ALA A 73 -20.04 -13.58 7.01
N ALA A 74 -18.71 -13.70 7.20
CA ALA A 74 -17.95 -14.88 6.76
C ALA A 74 -18.49 -16.16 7.42
N ALA A 75 -18.67 -16.15 8.74
CA ALA A 75 -19.22 -17.29 9.49
C ALA A 75 -20.64 -17.66 9.03
N GLN A 76 -21.50 -16.66 8.76
CA GLN A 76 -22.86 -16.88 8.25
C GLN A 76 -22.84 -17.58 6.87
N ALA A 77 -21.84 -17.29 6.04
CA ALA A 77 -21.69 -17.89 4.72
C ALA A 77 -20.95 -19.26 4.75
N GLY A 78 -20.51 -19.74 5.91
CA GLY A 78 -19.75 -20.98 6.08
C GLY A 78 -18.24 -20.82 5.93
N GLY A 79 -17.75 -19.58 5.83
CA GLY A 79 -16.34 -19.25 5.71
C GLY A 79 -15.70 -18.80 7.03
N TRP A 80 -14.43 -18.39 6.95
CA TRP A 80 -13.62 -17.89 8.04
C TRP A 80 -13.20 -16.45 7.76
N GLY A 81 -13.28 -15.58 8.75
CA GLY A 81 -12.80 -14.21 8.68
C GLY A 81 -11.73 -13.95 9.72
N VAL A 82 -10.62 -13.31 9.35
CA VAL A 82 -9.53 -12.96 10.26
C VAL A 82 -9.02 -11.55 10.01
N GLU A 83 -8.62 -10.88 11.09
CA GLU A 83 -7.95 -9.60 10.98
C GLU A 83 -6.51 -9.77 10.47
N GLY A 84 -6.17 -9.00 9.45
CA GLY A 84 -4.83 -8.87 8.93
C GLY A 84 -4.24 -7.51 9.24
N ARG A 85 -2.91 -7.43 9.23
CA ARG A 85 -2.14 -6.18 9.35
C ARG A 85 -1.18 -6.07 8.18
N GLY A 86 -1.37 -5.06 7.35
CA GLY A 86 -0.42 -4.64 6.33
C GLY A 86 0.19 -3.31 6.75
N PHE A 87 1.50 -3.17 6.64
CA PHE A 87 2.21 -1.95 7.02
C PHE A 87 3.57 -1.83 6.33
N GLY A 88 3.99 -0.59 6.10
CA GLY A 88 5.35 -0.27 5.71
C GLY A 88 6.26 -0.15 6.92
N ILE A 89 7.52 -0.51 6.76
CA ILE A 89 8.54 -0.49 7.81
C ILE A 89 9.92 -0.21 7.19
N GLY A 90 10.87 0.23 8.02
CA GLY A 90 12.27 0.38 7.62
C GLY A 90 13.08 -0.89 7.86
N LEU A 91 13.76 -1.40 6.83
CA LEU A 91 14.81 -2.40 6.96
C LEU A 91 16.15 -1.68 7.13
N VAL A 92 16.81 -1.86 8.27
CA VAL A 92 18.12 -1.26 8.58
C VAL A 92 19.22 -2.01 7.86
N MET A 93 19.21 -3.34 7.97
CA MET A 93 20.17 -4.22 7.31
C MET A 93 19.70 -5.68 7.30
N LEU A 94 20.35 -6.47 6.46
CA LEU A 94 20.30 -7.92 6.42
C LEU A 94 21.69 -8.47 6.76
N THR A 95 21.76 -9.49 7.61
CA THR A 95 23.03 -10.13 7.97
C THR A 95 22.99 -11.64 7.69
N ARG A 96 24.15 -12.20 7.30
CA ARG A 96 24.37 -13.64 7.11
C ARG A 96 25.52 -14.10 7.98
N GLY A 97 25.26 -15.01 8.92
CA GLY A 97 26.28 -15.44 9.88
C GLY A 97 26.89 -14.27 10.69
N GLY A 98 26.11 -13.22 10.95
CA GLY A 98 26.57 -12.01 11.62
C GLY A 98 27.27 -10.98 10.71
N VAL A 99 27.51 -11.30 9.43
CA VAL A 99 28.13 -10.40 8.46
C VAL A 99 27.05 -9.61 7.71
N PRO A 100 27.10 -8.28 7.68
CA PRO A 100 26.18 -7.47 6.89
C PRO A 100 26.30 -7.76 5.38
N ILE A 101 25.17 -8.01 4.70
CA ILE A 101 25.11 -8.29 3.26
C ILE A 101 24.27 -7.27 2.49
N HIS A 102 23.33 -6.63 3.16
CA HIS A 102 22.52 -5.54 2.62
C HIS A 102 22.35 -4.51 3.74
N VAL A 103 22.88 -3.32 3.57
CA VAL A 103 23.02 -2.31 4.65
C VAL A 103 22.61 -0.95 4.15
N ALA A 104 21.69 -0.31 4.87
CA ALA A 104 21.36 1.08 4.62
C ALA A 104 22.57 1.99 4.97
N PRO A 105 22.82 3.05 4.19
CA PRO A 105 23.98 3.92 4.38
C PRO A 105 23.93 4.69 5.72
N GLY A 106 25.08 5.23 6.14
CA GLY A 106 25.20 6.09 7.32
C GLY A 106 25.23 5.34 8.65
N PRO A 107 25.04 6.03 9.78
CA PRO A 107 25.03 5.44 11.11
C PRO A 107 23.92 4.39 11.25
N PHE A 108 24.20 3.31 11.98
CA PHE A 108 23.24 2.23 12.21
C PHE A 108 21.89 2.76 12.73
N GLY A 109 20.79 2.36 12.07
CA GLY A 109 19.44 2.77 12.46
C GLY A 109 19.07 4.21 12.12
N SER A 110 19.84 4.92 11.27
CA SER A 110 19.51 6.27 10.80
C SER A 110 18.92 6.29 9.39
N TRP A 111 19.24 5.30 8.57
CA TRP A 111 18.71 5.10 7.23
C TRP A 111 18.05 3.73 7.11
N TYR A 112 17.07 3.62 6.24
CA TYR A 112 16.23 2.44 6.11
C TYR A 112 15.95 2.15 4.64
N PHE A 113 15.84 0.87 4.27
CA PHE A 113 15.17 0.49 3.02
C PHE A 113 13.66 0.37 3.27
N PRO A 114 12.81 0.96 2.43
CA PRO A 114 11.37 0.81 2.56
C PRO A 114 10.99 -0.65 2.34
N THR A 115 10.21 -1.21 3.24
CA THR A 115 9.85 -2.63 3.22
C THR A 115 8.39 -2.80 3.63
N SER A 116 7.66 -3.70 2.96
CA SER A 116 6.28 -4.02 3.25
C SER A 116 6.14 -5.32 4.03
N VAL A 117 5.21 -5.34 4.96
CA VAL A 117 4.93 -6.49 5.83
C VAL A 117 3.46 -6.82 5.80
N THR A 118 3.15 -8.12 5.67
CA THR A 118 1.82 -8.66 5.95
C THR A 118 1.88 -9.59 7.16
N ALA A 119 1.01 -9.35 8.11
CA ALA A 119 0.90 -10.18 9.30
C ALA A 119 -0.52 -10.72 9.48
N LEU A 120 -0.62 -12.02 9.77
CA LEU A 120 -1.87 -12.73 10.03
C LEU A 120 -1.80 -13.45 11.38
N PRO A 121 -2.96 -13.72 12.03
CA PRO A 121 -3.01 -14.64 13.16
C PRO A 121 -2.42 -16.00 12.81
N MET A 122 -1.68 -16.60 13.75
CA MET A 122 -0.91 -17.82 13.52
C MET A 122 -1.77 -18.99 12.99
N ASP A 123 -2.96 -19.18 13.54
CA ASP A 123 -3.90 -20.21 13.15
C ASP A 123 -4.48 -20.04 11.74
N SER A 124 -4.39 -18.84 11.21
CA SER A 124 -4.94 -18.49 9.90
C SER A 124 -3.92 -18.56 8.77
N ILE A 125 -2.62 -18.56 9.08
CA ILE A 125 -1.55 -18.51 8.08
C ILE A 125 -1.57 -19.77 7.19
N ALA A 126 -1.80 -20.95 7.77
CA ALA A 126 -1.87 -22.18 7.00
C ALA A 126 -3.00 -22.17 5.97
N ALA A 127 -4.14 -21.60 6.34
CA ALA A 127 -5.30 -21.48 5.46
C ALA A 127 -5.13 -20.39 4.40
N ALA A 128 -4.53 -19.27 4.75
CA ALA A 128 -4.35 -18.13 3.84
C ALA A 128 -3.15 -18.30 2.89
N MET A 129 -2.04 -18.83 3.39
CA MET A 129 -0.74 -18.85 2.67
C MET A 129 -0.14 -20.26 2.51
N GLY A 130 -0.76 -21.27 3.10
CA GLY A 130 -0.30 -22.65 3.01
C GLY A 130 0.55 -23.12 4.19
N ARG A 131 0.72 -24.46 4.27
CA ARG A 131 1.35 -25.12 5.41
C ARG A 131 2.83 -24.81 5.55
N ASP A 132 3.54 -24.62 4.44
CA ASP A 132 4.99 -24.40 4.48
C ASP A 132 5.31 -23.02 5.03
N VAL A 133 4.54 -21.98 4.65
CA VAL A 133 4.64 -20.65 5.28
C VAL A 133 4.30 -20.75 6.77
N SER A 134 3.22 -21.44 7.12
CA SER A 134 2.78 -21.59 8.51
C SER A 134 3.83 -22.27 9.39
N LYS A 135 4.50 -23.31 8.92
CA LYS A 135 5.57 -24.00 9.68
C LYS A 135 6.73 -23.07 10.04
N ILE A 136 7.17 -22.25 9.09
CA ILE A 136 8.25 -21.28 9.30
C ILE A 136 7.86 -20.25 10.36
N ILE A 137 6.66 -19.68 10.23
CA ILE A 137 6.21 -18.65 11.15
C ILE A 137 5.91 -19.23 12.55
N SER A 138 5.43 -20.48 12.64
CA SER A 138 5.26 -21.19 13.92
C SER A 138 6.57 -21.42 14.65
N ALA A 139 7.69 -21.54 13.92
CA ALA A 139 9.03 -21.63 14.49
C ALA A 139 9.60 -20.26 14.93
N GLY A 140 8.81 -19.18 14.91
CA GLY A 140 9.24 -17.83 15.28
C GLY A 140 10.03 -17.10 14.18
N GLN A 141 10.12 -17.69 13.00
CA GLN A 141 10.84 -17.15 11.85
C GLN A 141 9.89 -16.34 10.95
N VAL A 142 10.45 -15.64 9.95
CA VAL A 142 9.67 -14.91 8.95
C VAL A 142 9.90 -15.50 7.56
N VAL A 143 8.97 -15.23 6.66
CA VAL A 143 9.08 -15.61 5.24
C VAL A 143 9.29 -14.35 4.42
N VAL A 144 10.25 -14.39 3.49
CA VAL A 144 10.56 -13.30 2.55
C VAL A 144 10.06 -13.67 1.17
N GLY A 145 9.41 -12.72 0.47
CA GLY A 145 8.99 -12.90 -0.92
C GLY A 145 10.17 -12.97 -1.88
N GLN A 146 10.03 -13.76 -2.93
CA GLN A 146 11.13 -14.05 -3.89
C GLN A 146 11.65 -12.78 -4.58
N THR A 147 10.77 -11.85 -4.96
CA THR A 147 11.18 -10.59 -5.57
C THR A 147 12.00 -9.75 -4.59
N SER A 148 11.57 -9.60 -3.34
CA SER A 148 12.34 -8.89 -2.30
C SER A 148 13.69 -9.58 -2.03
N ALA A 149 13.70 -10.90 -1.93
CA ALA A 149 14.95 -11.67 -1.77
C ALA A 149 15.91 -11.46 -2.94
N SER A 150 15.41 -11.34 -4.17
CA SER A 150 16.27 -11.05 -5.33
C SER A 150 16.92 -9.65 -5.31
N ILE A 151 16.30 -8.70 -4.64
CA ILE A 151 16.79 -7.33 -4.47
C ILE A 151 17.82 -7.27 -3.33
N THR A 152 17.47 -7.84 -2.18
CA THR A 152 18.26 -7.74 -0.95
C THR A 152 19.35 -8.81 -0.82
N GLY A 153 19.29 -9.87 -1.63
CA GLY A 153 20.15 -11.06 -1.50
C GLY A 153 19.74 -12.00 -0.36
N ALA A 154 18.53 -11.84 0.21
CA ALA A 154 18.06 -12.62 1.35
C ALA A 154 17.96 -14.11 1.06
N GLN A 155 18.34 -14.94 2.04
CA GLN A 155 18.26 -16.40 2.02
C GLN A 155 17.77 -16.91 3.37
N ALA A 156 17.30 -18.16 3.40
CA ALA A 156 17.01 -18.84 4.67
C ALA A 156 18.26 -18.87 5.55
N GLY A 157 18.12 -18.56 6.83
CA GLY A 157 19.22 -18.44 7.80
C GLY A 157 19.76 -17.01 7.98
N ASP A 158 19.39 -16.07 7.13
CA ASP A 158 19.75 -14.65 7.30
C ASP A 158 18.90 -13.99 8.40
N VAL A 159 19.37 -12.85 8.91
CA VAL A 159 18.66 -12.07 9.93
C VAL A 159 18.31 -10.69 9.40
N LEU A 160 17.03 -10.37 9.38
CA LEU A 160 16.48 -9.04 9.09
C LEU A 160 16.53 -8.17 10.34
N HIS A 161 16.99 -6.93 10.22
CA HIS A 161 17.00 -5.91 11.27
C HIS A 161 15.99 -4.83 10.91
N LEU A 162 14.79 -4.88 11.51
CA LEU A 162 13.66 -3.99 11.23
C LEU A 162 13.52 -2.93 12.33
N VAL A 163 13.21 -1.69 11.96
CA VAL A 163 12.96 -0.63 12.93
C VAL A 163 11.53 -0.73 13.46
N SER A 164 11.34 -0.74 14.78
CA SER A 164 10.02 -0.72 15.41
C SER A 164 9.43 0.68 15.53
N ALA A 165 8.18 0.79 15.94
CA ALA A 165 7.47 2.06 16.10
C ALA A 165 8.11 3.01 17.12
N ASP A 166 8.86 2.49 18.10
CA ASP A 166 9.61 3.28 19.10
C ASP A 166 11.05 3.62 18.67
N GLY A 167 11.45 3.20 17.45
CA GLY A 167 12.79 3.43 16.89
C GLY A 167 13.83 2.38 17.28
N SER A 168 13.47 1.37 18.09
CA SER A 168 14.38 0.26 18.38
C SER A 168 14.50 -0.68 17.16
N VAL A 169 15.56 -1.48 17.12
CA VAL A 169 15.78 -2.44 16.03
C VAL A 169 15.48 -3.85 16.53
N VAL A 170 14.53 -4.51 15.89
CA VAL A 170 14.12 -5.89 16.18
C VAL A 170 14.66 -6.82 15.10
N GLN A 171 15.15 -7.99 15.51
CA GLN A 171 15.73 -8.99 14.62
C GLN A 171 14.76 -10.12 14.35
N PHE A 172 14.70 -10.57 13.08
CA PHE A 172 13.91 -11.71 12.66
C PHE A 172 14.74 -12.64 11.78
N LEU A 173 14.74 -13.92 12.12
CA LEU A 173 15.38 -14.95 11.32
C LEU A 173 14.53 -15.25 10.09
N VAL A 174 15.13 -15.20 8.91
CA VAL A 174 14.52 -15.63 7.65
C VAL A 174 14.50 -17.16 7.63
N GLY A 175 13.33 -17.76 7.71
CA GLY A 175 13.20 -19.22 7.65
C GLY A 175 13.05 -19.75 6.23
N ARG A 176 12.50 -18.92 5.33
CA ARG A 176 12.25 -19.31 3.95
C ARG A 176 12.15 -18.08 3.03
N VAL A 177 12.62 -18.26 1.79
CA VAL A 177 12.22 -17.41 0.65
C VAL A 177 11.12 -18.15 -0.10
N ALA A 178 9.95 -17.50 -0.26
CA ALA A 178 8.79 -18.10 -0.92
C ALA A 178 8.45 -17.39 -2.23
N PRO A 179 7.88 -18.08 -3.22
CA PRO A 179 7.32 -17.43 -4.41
C PRO A 179 6.34 -16.30 -4.04
N ASP A 180 6.37 -15.20 -4.78
CA ASP A 180 5.51 -14.03 -4.51
C ASP A 180 4.01 -14.42 -4.49
N ALA A 181 3.60 -15.40 -5.31
CA ALA A 181 2.23 -15.91 -5.32
C ALA A 181 1.80 -16.59 -4.01
N GLU A 182 2.75 -17.16 -3.24
CA GLU A 182 2.44 -17.77 -1.93
C GLU A 182 2.26 -16.72 -0.83
N VAL A 183 3.00 -15.60 -0.93
CA VAL A 183 3.00 -14.51 0.05
C VAL A 183 2.15 -13.32 -0.38
N GLY A 184 1.50 -13.41 -1.53
CA GLY A 184 0.61 -12.38 -2.05
C GLY A 184 1.33 -11.12 -2.55
N GLY A 185 2.61 -11.21 -2.88
CA GLY A 185 3.42 -10.09 -3.39
C GLY A 185 4.02 -9.20 -2.30
N THR A 186 3.74 -9.45 -1.02
CA THR A 186 4.37 -8.73 0.10
C THR A 186 5.86 -9.11 0.24
N GLU A 187 6.66 -8.23 0.83
CA GLU A 187 8.09 -8.50 1.01
C GLU A 187 8.38 -9.39 2.21
N ILE A 188 7.64 -9.21 3.31
CA ILE A 188 7.82 -10.02 4.53
C ILE A 188 6.45 -10.51 5.01
N VAL A 189 6.37 -11.78 5.36
CA VAL A 189 5.23 -12.37 6.07
C VAL A 189 5.63 -12.78 7.47
N MET A 190 4.81 -12.45 8.45
CA MET A 190 4.99 -12.80 9.86
C MET A 190 3.65 -13.02 10.58
N SER A 191 3.68 -13.46 11.82
CA SER A 191 2.48 -13.51 12.66
C SER A 191 2.10 -12.13 13.20
N THR A 192 0.82 -11.94 13.56
CA THR A 192 0.38 -10.72 14.27
C THR A 192 1.09 -10.53 15.62
N ALA A 193 1.55 -11.60 16.27
CA ALA A 193 2.35 -11.52 17.48
C ALA A 193 3.74 -10.91 17.20
N GLN A 194 4.41 -11.37 16.14
CA GLN A 194 5.70 -10.79 15.70
C GLN A 194 5.53 -9.33 15.25
N ALA A 195 4.48 -9.01 14.50
CA ALA A 195 4.17 -7.62 14.13
C ALA A 195 3.91 -6.73 15.36
N GLY A 196 3.34 -7.30 16.43
CA GLY A 196 3.15 -6.61 17.71
C GLY A 196 4.48 -6.18 18.36
N THR A 197 5.56 -6.94 18.21
CA THR A 197 6.90 -6.54 18.72
C THR A 197 7.48 -5.36 17.96
N LEU A 198 7.01 -5.09 16.75
CA LEU A 198 7.34 -3.92 15.95
C LEU A 198 6.44 -2.71 16.25
N GLY A 199 5.42 -2.88 17.11
CA GLY A 199 4.40 -1.85 17.38
C GLY A 199 3.24 -1.85 16.37
N ALA A 200 3.21 -2.75 15.39
CA ALA A 200 2.13 -2.87 14.42
C ALA A 200 0.95 -3.67 15.03
N VAL A 201 0.12 -2.99 15.81
CA VAL A 201 -0.98 -3.61 16.56
C VAL A 201 -2.37 -3.36 15.93
N ILE A 202 -2.46 -2.45 14.99
CA ILE A 202 -3.73 -1.99 14.40
C ILE A 202 -4.11 -2.89 13.22
N PRO A 203 -5.31 -3.50 13.20
CA PRO A 203 -5.82 -4.19 12.02
C PRO A 203 -6.01 -3.23 10.85
N THR A 204 -5.67 -3.68 9.65
CA THR A 204 -5.80 -2.90 8.42
C THR A 204 -6.78 -3.53 7.43
N SER A 205 -7.04 -4.84 7.60
CA SER A 205 -7.94 -5.60 6.74
C SER A 205 -8.61 -6.74 7.49
N VAL A 206 -9.70 -7.26 6.90
CA VAL A 206 -10.20 -8.61 7.19
C VAL A 206 -10.03 -9.46 5.94
N LEU A 207 -9.42 -10.63 6.12
CA LEU A 207 -9.32 -11.65 5.09
C LEU A 207 -10.38 -12.72 5.35
N ILE A 208 -11.22 -13.00 4.35
CA ILE A 208 -12.21 -14.09 4.38
C ILE A 208 -11.74 -15.20 3.44
N TYR A 209 -11.75 -16.43 3.91
CA TYR A 209 -11.31 -17.61 3.19
C TYR A 209 -12.11 -18.86 3.60
N GLY A 210 -11.86 -19.98 2.92
CA GLY A 210 -12.54 -21.25 3.16
C GLY A 210 -13.55 -21.58 2.07
N GLN A 211 -14.40 -22.56 2.37
CA GLN A 211 -15.50 -22.92 1.47
C GLN A 211 -16.75 -22.18 1.96
N PHE A 212 -17.14 -21.14 1.27
CA PHE A 212 -18.33 -20.36 1.57
C PHE A 212 -19.17 -20.16 0.30
N ASP A 213 -20.46 -19.94 0.49
CA ASP A 213 -21.36 -19.54 -0.59
C ASP A 213 -21.19 -18.05 -0.90
N ARG A 214 -20.77 -17.73 -2.13
CA ARG A 214 -20.49 -16.35 -2.58
C ARG A 214 -21.70 -15.42 -2.45
N THR A 215 -22.88 -15.92 -2.81
CA THR A 215 -24.13 -15.15 -2.79
C THR A 215 -24.54 -14.84 -1.34
N THR A 216 -24.47 -15.83 -0.48
CA THR A 216 -24.73 -15.65 0.95
C THR A 216 -23.74 -14.68 1.58
N LEU A 217 -22.44 -14.77 1.25
CA LEU A 217 -21.44 -13.84 1.75
C LEU A 217 -21.73 -12.41 1.31
N ASP A 218 -21.98 -12.19 0.02
CA ASP A 218 -22.25 -10.85 -0.53
C ASP A 218 -23.52 -10.25 0.09
N ALA A 219 -24.58 -11.03 0.25
CA ALA A 219 -25.80 -10.58 0.93
C ALA A 219 -25.55 -10.26 2.42
N ALA A 220 -24.77 -11.09 3.11
CA ALA A 220 -24.44 -10.88 4.53
C ALA A 220 -23.55 -9.65 4.75
N LEU A 221 -22.59 -9.38 3.85
CA LEU A 221 -21.76 -8.18 3.87
C LEU A 221 -22.61 -6.92 3.60
N ALA A 222 -23.44 -6.96 2.54
CA ALA A 222 -24.32 -5.84 2.17
C ALA A 222 -25.33 -5.49 3.27
N ALA A 223 -25.93 -6.50 3.94
CA ALA A 223 -26.84 -6.30 5.08
C ALA A 223 -26.16 -5.59 6.28
N ARG A 224 -24.83 -5.60 6.33
CA ARG A 224 -24.00 -4.92 7.34
C ARG A 224 -23.35 -3.63 6.83
N GLY A 225 -23.76 -3.17 5.64
CA GLY A 225 -23.22 -1.96 5.01
C GLY A 225 -21.84 -2.13 4.35
N ILE A 226 -21.26 -3.33 4.40
CA ILE A 226 -19.94 -3.61 3.81
C ILE A 226 -20.11 -3.82 2.30
N GLY A 227 -19.32 -3.04 1.51
CA GLY A 227 -19.45 -3.03 0.05
C GLY A 227 -20.53 -2.07 -0.48
N VAL A 228 -21.35 -1.49 0.41
CA VAL A 228 -22.28 -0.38 0.12
C VAL A 228 -21.66 0.96 0.52
N ASP A 229 -20.97 1.01 1.67
CA ASP A 229 -20.21 2.18 2.09
C ASP A 229 -19.01 2.38 1.13
N PRO A 230 -18.92 3.52 0.44
CA PRO A 230 -17.81 3.79 -0.47
C PRO A 230 -16.45 3.91 0.22
N LYS A 231 -16.42 4.02 1.55
CA LYS A 231 -15.20 4.05 2.36
C LYS A 231 -14.69 2.66 2.74
N ILE A 232 -15.44 1.61 2.41
CA ILE A 232 -15.07 0.23 2.68
C ILE A 232 -14.96 -0.50 1.34
N ARG A 233 -13.77 -0.97 1.02
CA ARG A 233 -13.51 -1.73 -0.18
C ARG A 233 -13.64 -3.23 0.11
N VAL A 234 -14.30 -3.93 -0.78
CA VAL A 234 -14.33 -5.38 -0.83
C VAL A 234 -13.65 -5.82 -2.12
N ARG A 235 -12.65 -6.68 -2.02
CA ARG A 235 -11.97 -7.30 -3.17
C ARG A 235 -12.16 -8.80 -3.07
N ARG A 236 -12.54 -9.42 -4.18
CA ARG A 236 -12.79 -10.85 -4.28
C ARG A 236 -11.82 -11.47 -5.27
N SER A 237 -11.36 -12.69 -5.00
CA SER A 237 -10.47 -13.41 -5.92
C SER A 237 -11.08 -13.69 -7.30
N TRP A 238 -12.38 -13.54 -7.43
CA TRP A 238 -13.11 -13.70 -8.70
C TRP A 238 -13.57 -12.38 -9.33
N ASP A 239 -13.26 -11.24 -8.73
CA ASP A 239 -13.54 -9.95 -9.33
C ASP A 239 -12.75 -9.82 -10.66
N PRO A 240 -13.32 -9.14 -11.67
CA PRO A 240 -12.54 -8.73 -12.82
C PRO A 240 -11.32 -7.92 -12.41
N PHE A 241 -10.28 -7.94 -13.25
CA PHE A 241 -9.09 -7.16 -13.01
C PHE A 241 -9.41 -5.66 -12.95
N ASP A 242 -9.04 -5.00 -11.85
CA ASP A 242 -9.21 -3.56 -11.67
C ASP A 242 -8.14 -2.81 -12.47
N PRO A 243 -8.51 -1.96 -13.45
CA PRO A 243 -7.55 -1.20 -14.24
C PRO A 243 -6.73 -0.22 -13.39
N ASP A 244 -7.24 0.18 -12.23
CA ASP A 244 -6.60 1.15 -11.35
C ASP A 244 -5.88 0.50 -10.16
N ASN A 245 -5.70 -0.82 -10.19
CA ASN A 245 -4.87 -1.50 -9.21
C ASN A 245 -3.40 -1.20 -9.46
N THR A 246 -2.70 -0.75 -8.41
CA THR A 246 -1.28 -0.40 -8.47
C THR A 246 -0.38 -1.63 -8.29
N ILE A 247 0.92 -1.47 -8.51
CA ILE A 247 1.90 -2.53 -8.28
C ILE A 247 2.45 -2.46 -6.86
N GLY A 248 2.79 -3.60 -6.33
CA GLY A 248 3.32 -3.71 -4.99
C GLY A 248 4.75 -3.22 -4.83
N LEU A 249 5.18 -3.01 -3.56
CA LEU A 249 6.46 -2.37 -3.24
C LEU A 249 7.67 -3.16 -3.76
N ALA A 250 7.69 -4.49 -3.61
CA ALA A 250 8.77 -5.32 -4.14
C ALA A 250 8.92 -5.15 -5.67
N ARG A 251 7.79 -5.14 -6.40
CA ARG A 251 7.81 -4.92 -7.85
C ARG A 251 8.23 -3.50 -8.21
N THR A 252 7.78 -2.48 -7.43
CA THR A 252 8.25 -1.09 -7.57
C THR A 252 9.77 -1.01 -7.45
N LYS A 253 10.33 -1.57 -6.38
CA LYS A 253 11.79 -1.59 -6.15
C LYS A 253 12.54 -2.32 -7.26
N LYS A 254 12.01 -3.43 -7.73
CA LYS A 254 12.61 -4.20 -8.84
C LYS A 254 12.67 -3.40 -10.15
N LEU A 255 11.63 -2.62 -10.45
CA LEU A 255 11.50 -1.88 -11.71
C LEU A 255 12.16 -0.50 -11.66
N LEU A 256 12.12 0.18 -10.52
CA LEU A 256 12.50 1.58 -10.35
C LEU A 256 13.74 1.76 -9.46
N GLY A 257 14.33 0.67 -9.01
CA GLY A 257 15.45 0.66 -8.08
C GLY A 257 15.01 0.77 -6.61
N GLU A 258 15.80 0.15 -5.75
CA GLU A 258 15.68 0.29 -4.31
C GLU A 258 16.56 1.45 -3.84
N PHE A 259 16.07 2.22 -2.88
CA PHE A 259 16.83 3.29 -2.23
C PHE A 259 16.74 3.17 -0.72
N ALA A 260 17.71 3.77 -0.04
CA ALA A 260 17.58 4.04 1.37
C ALA A 260 16.97 5.43 1.62
N TYR A 261 16.20 5.55 2.70
CA TYR A 261 15.60 6.80 3.14
C TYR A 261 15.91 7.09 4.62
N ASN A 262 15.85 8.36 4.96
CA ASN A 262 15.92 8.86 6.33
C ASN A 262 14.71 9.74 6.61
N VAL A 263 14.29 9.81 7.87
CA VAL A 263 13.21 10.68 8.31
C VAL A 263 13.76 11.74 9.23
N THR A 264 13.63 12.99 8.84
CA THR A 264 14.10 14.13 9.66
C THR A 264 13.25 14.30 10.91
N ALA A 265 13.74 15.08 11.88
CA ALA A 265 12.97 15.43 13.08
C ALA A 265 11.63 16.14 12.77
N SER A 266 11.51 16.78 11.63
CA SER A 266 10.25 17.39 11.14
C SER A 266 9.32 16.42 10.40
N GLY A 267 9.72 15.14 10.26
CA GLY A 267 8.96 14.13 9.52
C GLY A 267 9.18 14.13 8.00
N ALA A 268 10.09 14.98 7.49
CA ALA A 268 10.42 14.97 6.06
C ALA A 268 11.23 13.72 5.68
N VAL A 269 10.90 13.14 4.54
CA VAL A 269 11.60 11.99 3.99
C VAL A 269 12.76 12.46 3.11
N LEU A 270 13.95 12.01 3.41
CA LEU A 270 15.15 12.18 2.59
C LEU A 270 15.47 10.87 1.89
N VAL A 271 15.78 10.93 0.61
CA VAL A 271 16.14 9.78 -0.22
C VAL A 271 17.63 9.82 -0.50
N ASP A 272 18.25 8.66 -0.55
CA ASP A 272 19.66 8.48 -0.92
C ASP A 272 20.00 9.24 -2.22
N ASP A 273 21.00 10.13 -2.13
CA ASP A 273 21.43 10.98 -3.24
C ASP A 273 22.00 10.16 -4.41
N SER A 274 22.63 9.02 -4.16
CA SER A 274 23.20 8.17 -5.20
C SER A 274 22.12 7.53 -6.07
N TRP A 275 21.06 7.00 -5.44
CA TRP A 275 19.88 6.50 -6.13
C TRP A 275 19.19 7.63 -6.90
N ARG A 276 18.96 8.77 -6.22
CA ARG A 276 18.33 9.93 -6.83
C ARG A 276 19.06 10.38 -8.09
N ALA A 277 20.38 10.48 -8.04
CA ALA A 277 21.22 10.87 -9.18
C ALA A 277 21.14 9.86 -10.35
N ALA A 278 21.02 8.56 -10.04
CA ALA A 278 20.95 7.51 -11.04
C ALA A 278 19.57 7.39 -11.72
N TYR A 279 18.48 7.58 -10.94
CA TYR A 279 17.12 7.27 -11.40
C TYR A 279 16.24 8.49 -11.68
N ILE A 280 16.51 9.63 -11.05
CA ILE A 280 15.69 10.84 -11.16
C ILE A 280 16.50 11.94 -11.87
N PRO A 281 16.28 12.17 -13.14
CA PRO A 281 16.95 13.27 -13.85
C PRO A 281 16.44 14.62 -13.35
N GLY A 282 17.05 15.67 -13.84
CA GLY A 282 16.54 17.02 -13.67
C GLY A 282 15.11 17.18 -14.21
N ARG A 283 14.55 18.37 -14.04
CA ARG A 283 13.22 18.68 -14.60
C ARG A 283 13.28 18.65 -16.13
N GLU A 284 12.33 17.94 -16.71
CA GLU A 284 12.18 17.77 -18.17
C GLU A 284 10.79 18.21 -18.62
N ALA A 285 10.70 18.74 -19.85
CA ALA A 285 9.43 19.11 -20.47
C ALA A 285 8.82 17.94 -21.23
N TYR A 286 7.52 17.75 -21.07
CA TYR A 286 6.72 16.72 -21.74
C TYR A 286 5.75 17.32 -22.78
N PRO A 287 5.19 16.51 -23.69
CA PRO A 287 4.42 16.99 -24.85
C PRO A 287 3.27 17.95 -24.56
N THR A 288 2.60 17.87 -23.39
CA THR A 288 1.53 18.78 -22.99
C THR A 288 2.03 20.09 -22.40
N GLY A 289 3.34 20.24 -22.16
CA GLY A 289 3.93 21.37 -21.47
C GLY A 289 4.17 21.15 -19.96
N ILE A 290 3.83 19.97 -19.41
CA ILE A 290 4.23 19.58 -18.05
C ILE A 290 5.75 19.57 -17.97
N VAL A 291 6.31 20.15 -16.89
CA VAL A 291 7.76 20.12 -16.58
C VAL A 291 7.93 19.44 -15.23
N ALA A 292 8.45 18.22 -15.22
CA ALA A 292 8.55 17.39 -14.02
C ALA A 292 9.87 16.61 -13.95
N SER A 293 10.24 16.15 -12.74
CA SER A 293 11.32 15.20 -12.49
C SER A 293 10.71 13.83 -12.25
N CYS A 294 10.68 12.98 -13.28
CA CYS A 294 10.10 11.65 -13.21
C CYS A 294 11.20 10.58 -13.30
N ASN A 295 10.95 9.38 -12.78
CA ASN A 295 11.91 8.29 -12.87
C ASN A 295 12.23 7.93 -14.32
N ASN A 296 13.49 7.65 -14.61
CA ASN A 296 13.95 7.29 -15.97
C ASN A 296 13.15 6.13 -16.56
N ALA A 297 12.74 5.16 -15.74
CA ALA A 297 12.01 3.98 -16.19
C ALA A 297 10.59 4.29 -16.73
N ILE A 298 9.96 5.37 -16.26
CA ILE A 298 8.57 5.69 -16.67
C ILE A 298 8.50 6.71 -17.82
N LYS A 299 9.62 7.35 -18.16
CA LYS A 299 9.65 8.48 -19.11
C LYS A 299 9.08 8.17 -20.49
N ALA A 300 9.41 7.00 -21.02
CA ALA A 300 8.96 6.61 -22.37
C ALA A 300 7.44 6.49 -22.40
N ASP A 301 6.87 5.79 -21.43
CA ASP A 301 5.42 5.58 -21.32
C ASP A 301 4.69 6.89 -21.01
N LEU A 302 5.25 7.72 -20.12
CA LEU A 302 4.68 9.03 -19.79
C LEU A 302 4.69 9.96 -21.02
N THR A 303 5.78 9.99 -21.76
CA THR A 303 5.89 10.77 -23.00
C THR A 303 4.86 10.28 -24.04
N ALA A 304 4.72 8.96 -24.20
CA ALA A 304 3.76 8.37 -25.11
C ALA A 304 2.31 8.69 -24.70
N ALA A 305 1.99 8.58 -23.40
CA ALA A 305 0.67 8.94 -22.88
C ALA A 305 0.31 10.41 -23.15
N LEU A 306 1.21 11.33 -22.79
CA LEU A 306 1.01 12.76 -22.99
C LEU A 306 0.99 13.16 -24.46
N GLN A 307 1.79 12.50 -25.32
CA GLN A 307 1.71 12.69 -26.77
C GLN A 307 0.37 12.19 -27.34
N ALA A 308 -0.15 11.07 -26.84
CA ALA A 308 -1.48 10.56 -27.21
C ALA A 308 -2.60 11.52 -26.78
N VAL A 309 -2.48 12.17 -25.63
CA VAL A 309 -3.39 13.24 -25.18
C VAL A 309 -3.35 14.42 -26.17
N VAL A 310 -2.17 14.86 -26.59
CA VAL A 310 -2.00 15.93 -27.60
C VAL A 310 -2.63 15.52 -28.94
N ASN A 311 -2.33 14.32 -29.42
CA ASN A 311 -2.83 13.80 -30.71
C ASN A 311 -4.36 13.65 -30.70
N ALA A 312 -4.95 13.39 -29.54
CA ALA A 312 -6.42 13.33 -29.37
C ALA A 312 -7.09 14.72 -29.26
N GLY A 313 -6.33 15.81 -29.33
CA GLY A 313 -6.83 17.19 -29.15
C GLY A 313 -7.23 17.52 -27.72
N LEU A 314 -6.71 16.77 -26.72
CA LEU A 314 -7.04 16.88 -25.31
C LEU A 314 -5.98 17.62 -24.48
N ALA A 315 -5.00 18.26 -25.12
CA ALA A 315 -3.93 18.98 -24.40
C ALA A 315 -4.50 20.04 -23.43
N GLY A 316 -5.62 20.68 -23.78
CA GLY A 316 -6.29 21.67 -22.93
C GLY A 316 -6.96 21.10 -21.67
N GLU A 317 -7.13 19.77 -21.61
CA GLU A 317 -7.65 19.08 -20.41
C GLU A 317 -6.56 18.88 -19.33
N ILE A 318 -5.30 19.12 -19.67
CA ILE A 318 -4.17 19.08 -18.74
C ILE A 318 -3.82 20.51 -18.34
N ASP A 319 -3.99 20.83 -17.06
CA ASP A 319 -3.63 22.15 -16.55
C ASP A 319 -2.10 22.30 -16.42
N VAL A 320 -1.53 23.16 -17.26
CA VAL A 320 -0.10 23.50 -17.27
C VAL A 320 0.17 24.99 -17.03
N GLY A 321 -0.90 25.77 -16.82
CA GLY A 321 -0.82 27.24 -16.65
C GLY A 321 -0.12 27.66 -15.37
N ASN A 322 -0.12 26.80 -14.35
CA ASN A 322 0.53 27.06 -13.07
C ASN A 322 1.21 25.78 -12.56
N ALA A 323 2.52 25.82 -12.37
CA ALA A 323 3.26 24.66 -11.85
C ALA A 323 2.79 24.17 -10.46
N ASN A 324 2.06 24.97 -9.70
CA ASN A 324 1.46 24.56 -8.44
C ASN A 324 0.15 23.79 -8.62
N THR A 325 -0.42 23.73 -9.81
CA THR A 325 -1.67 23.00 -10.11
C THR A 325 -1.43 21.61 -10.67
N TYR A 326 -0.20 21.30 -11.04
CA TYR A 326 0.24 19.91 -11.27
C TYR A 326 1.39 19.60 -10.31
N GLY A 327 1.23 18.57 -9.46
CA GLY A 327 2.19 18.23 -8.42
C GLY A 327 3.50 17.64 -8.94
N GLY A 328 3.56 17.21 -10.19
CA GLY A 328 4.72 16.55 -10.79
C GLY A 328 4.94 15.13 -10.29
N CYS A 329 6.17 14.59 -10.52
CA CYS A 329 6.45 13.19 -10.21
C CYS A 329 7.19 13.01 -8.87
N PHE A 330 8.33 13.67 -8.65
CA PHE A 330 9.18 13.44 -7.49
C PHE A 330 8.75 14.27 -6.29
N GLY A 331 8.36 13.59 -5.20
CA GLY A 331 7.95 14.23 -3.95
C GLY A 331 8.05 13.25 -2.78
N PRO A 332 9.26 13.11 -2.15
CA PRO A 332 9.47 12.16 -1.06
C PRO A 332 8.59 12.48 0.15
N ARG A 333 7.75 11.51 0.52
CA ARG A 333 6.86 11.61 1.69
C ARG A 333 6.30 10.24 2.06
N PHE A 334 5.78 10.13 3.26
CA PHE A 334 4.91 9.00 3.58
C PHE A 334 3.55 9.18 2.89
N SER A 335 2.99 8.08 2.40
CA SER A 335 1.58 8.00 2.02
C SER A 335 0.72 7.79 3.26
N ARG A 336 1.22 6.92 4.17
CA ARG A 336 0.57 6.61 5.45
C ARG A 336 1.58 6.34 6.53
N ILE A 337 1.22 6.70 7.75
CA ILE A 337 1.99 6.43 8.96
C ILE A 337 1.11 5.64 9.92
N VAL A 338 1.62 4.51 10.40
CA VAL A 338 1.00 3.67 11.42
C VAL A 338 1.94 3.61 12.62
N GLY A 339 1.78 4.53 13.54
CA GLY A 339 2.75 4.74 14.63
C GLY A 339 3.88 5.69 14.22
N THR A 340 4.96 5.75 15.01
CA THR A 340 6.02 6.75 14.85
C THR A 340 7.06 6.40 13.78
N GLN A 341 7.36 5.11 13.60
CA GLN A 341 8.38 4.62 12.65
C GLN A 341 7.81 3.67 11.60
N LEU A 342 6.51 3.38 11.67
CA LEU A 342 5.81 2.55 10.70
C LEU A 342 5.11 3.44 9.68
N GLY A 343 5.25 3.11 8.41
CA GLY A 343 4.57 3.84 7.35
C GLY A 343 5.03 3.44 5.96
N SER A 344 4.11 3.53 5.02
CA SER A 344 4.40 3.32 3.60
C SER A 344 4.83 4.64 2.96
N LEU A 345 5.83 4.60 2.10
CA LEU A 345 6.23 5.75 1.30
C LEU A 345 5.29 5.93 0.10
N SER A 346 4.96 7.16 -0.21
CA SER A 346 4.22 7.52 -1.42
C SER A 346 5.00 7.10 -2.67
N ARG A 347 4.30 6.69 -3.72
CA ARG A 347 4.90 6.36 -5.03
C ARG A 347 5.62 7.56 -5.69
N HIS A 348 5.27 8.77 -5.29
CA HIS A 348 6.03 9.97 -5.64
C HIS A 348 7.47 9.96 -5.10
N THR A 349 7.77 9.16 -4.07
CA THR A 349 9.15 9.00 -3.59
C THR A 349 10.03 8.29 -4.62
N TRP A 350 9.46 7.36 -5.42
CA TRP A 350 10.11 6.74 -6.59
C TRP A 350 10.00 7.58 -7.86
N ALA A 351 9.31 8.73 -7.82
CA ALA A 351 8.90 9.49 -9.00
C ALA A 351 8.17 8.61 -10.03
N GLN A 352 7.41 7.62 -9.55
CA GLN A 352 6.63 6.64 -10.31
C GLN A 352 5.27 7.20 -10.72
N ALA A 353 4.77 8.17 -9.99
CA ALA A 353 3.45 8.76 -10.20
C ALA A 353 3.55 10.21 -10.65
N LEU A 354 2.56 10.65 -11.44
CA LEU A 354 2.37 12.04 -11.86
C LEU A 354 1.06 12.55 -11.27
N ASP A 355 1.12 13.67 -10.57
CA ASP A 355 -0.08 14.44 -10.22
C ASP A 355 -0.30 15.55 -11.25
N THR A 356 -1.55 15.72 -11.72
CA THR A 356 -1.95 16.80 -12.62
C THR A 356 -3.37 17.29 -12.31
N ASN A 357 -3.68 18.55 -12.62
CA ASN A 357 -4.98 19.17 -12.36
C ASN A 357 -5.37 19.13 -10.87
N THR A 358 -4.42 19.37 -9.97
CA THR A 358 -4.56 19.14 -8.53
C THR A 358 -5.69 19.94 -7.87
N VAL A 359 -6.03 21.11 -8.40
CA VAL A 359 -7.09 21.98 -7.85
C VAL A 359 -8.47 21.35 -8.03
N SER A 360 -8.77 20.81 -9.21
CA SER A 360 -10.07 20.20 -9.53
C SER A 360 -10.17 18.72 -9.17
N ASN A 361 -9.02 18.09 -8.85
CA ASN A 361 -8.93 16.66 -8.60
C ASN A 361 -8.24 16.33 -7.27
N CYS A 362 -8.52 17.10 -6.23
CA CYS A 362 -7.92 16.92 -4.92
C CYS A 362 -8.19 15.52 -4.34
N GLN A 363 -7.28 15.01 -3.53
CA GLN A 363 -7.48 13.74 -2.81
C GLN A 363 -8.72 13.82 -1.90
N GLY A 364 -9.60 12.83 -2.00
CA GLY A 364 -10.88 12.78 -1.29
C GLY A 364 -12.02 13.54 -1.96
N CYS A 365 -11.75 14.27 -3.04
CA CYS A 365 -12.78 14.95 -3.83
C CYS A 365 -13.42 13.98 -4.86
N VAL A 366 -14.59 14.35 -5.38
CA VAL A 366 -15.14 13.70 -6.57
C VAL A 366 -14.24 14.08 -7.75
N PRO A 367 -13.61 13.11 -8.43
CA PRO A 367 -12.70 13.39 -9.52
C PRO A 367 -13.39 14.10 -10.69
N GLN A 368 -12.67 15.07 -11.29
CA GLN A 368 -13.13 15.85 -12.43
C GLN A 368 -12.24 15.69 -13.66
N MET A 369 -11.34 14.72 -13.64
CA MET A 369 -10.47 14.43 -14.77
C MET A 369 -11.29 13.98 -15.99
N ASP A 370 -10.94 14.47 -17.18
CA ASP A 370 -11.58 13.99 -18.42
C ASP A 370 -11.32 12.49 -18.61
N CYS A 371 -12.40 11.73 -18.74
CA CYS A 371 -12.31 10.28 -18.83
C CYS A 371 -11.59 9.77 -20.09
N ARG A 372 -11.46 10.59 -21.14
CA ARG A 372 -10.67 10.26 -22.33
C ARG A 372 -9.18 10.30 -22.00
N VAL A 373 -8.75 11.29 -21.19
CA VAL A 373 -7.38 11.38 -20.65
C VAL A 373 -7.09 10.15 -19.77
N VAL A 374 -7.98 9.82 -18.84
CA VAL A 374 -7.82 8.62 -17.98
C VAL A 374 -7.63 7.35 -18.81
N ARG A 375 -8.47 7.14 -19.83
CA ARG A 375 -8.36 5.95 -20.69
C ARG A 375 -7.05 5.92 -21.50
N ILE A 376 -6.57 7.09 -21.96
CA ILE A 376 -5.28 7.19 -22.64
C ILE A 376 -4.15 6.78 -21.69
N PHE A 377 -4.12 7.30 -20.47
CA PHE A 377 -3.10 6.94 -19.49
C PHE A 377 -3.13 5.44 -19.16
N ARG A 378 -4.33 4.86 -18.95
CA ARG A 378 -4.46 3.41 -18.72
C ARG A 378 -3.92 2.58 -19.90
N ALA A 379 -4.14 3.00 -21.14
CA ALA A 379 -3.59 2.35 -22.33
C ALA A 379 -2.05 2.46 -22.41
N HIS A 380 -1.44 3.42 -21.71
CA HIS A 380 0.00 3.68 -21.68
C HIS A 380 0.63 3.33 -20.32
N ASN A 381 0.18 2.24 -19.70
CA ASN A 381 0.80 1.62 -18.52
C ASN A 381 0.62 2.40 -17.19
N PHE A 382 -0.43 3.21 -17.06
CA PHE A 382 -0.76 3.91 -15.82
C PHE A 382 -2.07 3.43 -15.22
N ALA A 383 -2.13 3.31 -13.90
CA ALA A 383 -3.34 3.27 -13.10
C ALA A 383 -3.76 4.69 -12.73
N TRP A 384 -5.04 4.91 -12.44
CA TRP A 384 -5.57 6.23 -12.09
C TRP A 384 -6.16 6.24 -10.68
N GLY A 385 -5.72 7.18 -9.85
CA GLY A 385 -6.14 7.31 -8.46
C GLY A 385 -7.59 7.75 -8.24
N GLY A 386 -8.30 8.19 -9.27
CA GLY A 386 -9.70 8.61 -9.13
C GLY A 386 -10.65 7.49 -8.66
N ASN A 387 -10.28 6.23 -8.82
CA ASN A 387 -11.02 5.08 -8.31
C ASN A 387 -10.40 4.46 -7.06
N PHE A 388 -9.38 5.07 -6.47
CA PHE A 388 -8.86 4.65 -5.19
C PHE A 388 -9.95 4.72 -4.11
N LEU A 389 -9.74 4.02 -3.00
CA LEU A 389 -10.72 4.00 -1.91
C LEU A 389 -10.97 5.42 -1.34
N ASN A 390 -9.92 6.21 -1.23
CA ASN A 390 -10.00 7.66 -1.06
C ASN A 390 -9.65 8.30 -2.41
N PRO A 391 -10.61 8.71 -3.24
CA PRO A 391 -10.36 9.12 -4.60
C PRO A 391 -9.25 10.18 -4.67
N ASP A 392 -8.31 9.99 -5.58
CA ASP A 392 -7.20 10.89 -5.86
C ASP A 392 -7.15 11.16 -7.37
N GLY A 393 -8.03 12.03 -7.83
CA GLY A 393 -8.27 12.24 -9.27
C GLY A 393 -7.09 12.86 -10.01
N MET A 394 -6.14 13.50 -9.30
CA MET A 394 -4.93 14.07 -9.90
C MET A 394 -3.88 13.01 -10.21
N HIS A 395 -3.93 11.85 -9.52
CA HIS A 395 -2.86 10.86 -9.43
C HIS A 395 -2.90 9.83 -10.55
N PHE A 396 -1.83 9.73 -11.32
CA PHE A 396 -1.58 8.69 -12.31
C PHE A 396 -0.31 7.93 -11.92
N GLU A 397 -0.43 6.65 -11.58
CA GLU A 397 0.68 5.82 -11.13
C GLU A 397 1.10 4.84 -12.23
N TRP A 398 2.37 4.85 -12.59
CA TRP A 398 2.90 3.91 -13.57
C TRP A 398 2.99 2.50 -13.00
N VAL A 399 2.49 1.53 -13.77
CA VAL A 399 2.39 0.13 -13.37
C VAL A 399 3.10 -0.82 -14.34
N GLY A 400 3.66 -0.29 -15.43
CA GLY A 400 4.47 -1.00 -16.40
C GLY A 400 3.72 -1.94 -17.34
N GLU A 401 2.39 -1.87 -17.37
CA GLU A 401 1.54 -2.67 -18.25
C GLU A 401 0.23 -1.95 -18.55
N PRO A 402 -0.39 -2.15 -19.73
CA PRO A 402 -1.64 -1.50 -20.10
C PRO A 402 -2.80 -1.88 -19.17
N ARG A 403 -3.64 -0.91 -18.87
CA ARG A 403 -4.79 -1.01 -17.97
C ARG A 403 -6.13 -0.77 -18.69
N ASN A 404 -6.23 -1.21 -19.92
CA ASN A 404 -7.39 -0.95 -20.79
C ASN A 404 -8.50 -2.02 -20.71
N THR A 405 -8.54 -2.84 -19.65
CA THR A 405 -9.62 -3.81 -19.44
C THR A 405 -10.94 -3.12 -19.15
N TYR A 406 -12.04 -3.60 -19.74
CA TYR A 406 -13.37 -2.96 -19.64
C TYR A 406 -14.36 -3.72 -18.73
N LEU A 407 -13.99 -4.89 -18.22
CA LEU A 407 -14.90 -5.73 -17.43
C LEU A 407 -15.09 -5.27 -15.99
N TYR A 408 -14.16 -4.44 -15.47
CA TYR A 408 -14.24 -3.96 -14.11
C TYR A 408 -15.19 -2.76 -13.98
N PRO A 409 -16.15 -2.78 -13.03
CA PRO A 409 -17.11 -1.70 -12.87
C PRO A 409 -16.50 -0.51 -12.12
N SER A 410 -15.60 0.22 -12.79
CA SER A 410 -14.98 1.43 -12.22
C SER A 410 -16.06 2.45 -11.85
N ARG A 411 -15.96 3.04 -10.65
CA ARG A 411 -16.89 4.06 -10.15
C ARG A 411 -16.85 5.33 -11.01
N TYR A 412 -15.64 5.74 -11.39
CA TYR A 412 -15.41 6.88 -12.25
C TYR A 412 -14.64 6.45 -13.49
N CYS A 413 -14.88 7.12 -14.60
CA CYS A 413 -14.20 6.90 -15.86
C CYS A 413 -14.02 5.41 -16.25
N PRO A 414 -15.09 4.61 -16.32
CA PRO A 414 -14.96 3.21 -16.73
C PRO A 414 -14.31 3.12 -18.11
N ASN A 415 -13.51 2.07 -18.32
CA ASN A 415 -13.07 1.73 -19.66
C ASN A 415 -14.28 1.29 -20.50
N VAL A 416 -14.27 1.67 -21.77
CA VAL A 416 -15.31 1.28 -22.73
C VAL A 416 -14.71 0.31 -23.75
N ALA A 417 -15.48 -0.69 -24.13
CA ALA A 417 -15.09 -1.57 -25.22
C ALA A 417 -15.01 -0.72 -26.50
N SER A 418 -13.82 -0.46 -27.00
CA SER A 418 -13.65 0.08 -28.35
C SER A 418 -13.89 -1.06 -29.33
N GLY A 419 -14.78 -0.89 -30.30
CA GLY A 419 -15.04 -1.91 -31.31
C GLY A 419 -13.74 -2.33 -32.00
N GLY A 420 -13.20 -3.49 -31.66
CA GLY A 420 -12.09 -4.12 -32.33
C GLY A 420 -10.71 -4.03 -31.68
N LEU A 421 -10.51 -3.35 -30.57
CA LEU A 421 -9.30 -3.54 -29.77
C LEU A 421 -9.51 -4.75 -28.86
N GLU A 422 -8.99 -5.88 -29.28
CA GLU A 422 -8.90 -7.09 -28.46
C GLU A 422 -8.28 -6.73 -27.11
N SER A 423 -8.99 -7.11 -26.05
CA SER A 423 -8.42 -7.09 -24.71
C SER A 423 -7.18 -7.98 -24.75
N PHE A 424 -5.99 -7.41 -24.73
CA PHE A 424 -4.78 -8.18 -24.51
C PHE A 424 -5.00 -8.96 -23.23
N GLY A 425 -5.03 -10.30 -23.34
CA GLY A 425 -5.25 -11.19 -22.24
C GLY A 425 -4.13 -11.03 -21.23
N LEU A 426 -4.32 -10.14 -20.30
CA LEU A 426 -3.53 -10.09 -19.09
C LEU A 426 -3.83 -11.38 -18.36
N GLU A 427 -2.86 -12.28 -18.32
CA GLU A 427 -2.94 -13.44 -17.45
C GLU A 427 -3.40 -12.95 -16.07
N ARG A 428 -4.50 -13.52 -15.61
CA ARG A 428 -5.08 -13.22 -14.31
C ARG A 428 -4.08 -13.56 -13.23
N GLY A 429 -3.17 -12.65 -12.95
CA GLY A 429 -2.33 -12.65 -11.75
C GLY A 429 -3.19 -12.37 -10.52
N SER A 430 -4.33 -13.05 -10.43
CA SER A 430 -5.43 -12.80 -9.52
C SER A 430 -5.11 -13.03 -8.04
N ARG A 431 -3.88 -13.38 -7.68
CA ARG A 431 -3.52 -13.71 -6.30
C ARG A 431 -2.66 -12.70 -5.60
N SER A 432 -1.86 -11.93 -6.34
CA SER A 432 -1.13 -10.79 -5.79
C SER A 432 -2.04 -9.65 -5.33
N VAL A 433 -3.31 -9.66 -5.76
CA VAL A 433 -4.30 -8.64 -5.43
C VAL A 433 -4.71 -8.64 -3.95
N MET A 434 -4.46 -9.73 -3.20
CA MET A 434 -4.93 -9.82 -1.82
C MET A 434 -3.95 -9.36 -0.76
N PHE A 435 -2.68 -9.32 -1.12
CA PHE A 435 -1.58 -8.92 -0.26
C PHE A 435 -0.67 -7.99 -1.06
N ALA A 436 -1.16 -6.84 -1.38
CA ALA A 436 -0.29 -5.83 -1.92
C ALA A 436 0.69 -5.37 -0.85
N ASP A 437 1.88 -5.01 -1.27
CA ASP A 437 3.12 -4.93 -0.50
C ASP A 437 3.06 -4.08 0.75
N ASP A 438 2.13 -3.17 0.83
CA ASP A 438 1.94 -2.30 2.00
C ASP A 438 0.64 -2.62 2.75
N GLY A 439 0.00 -3.74 2.45
CA GLY A 439 -1.30 -4.10 2.98
C GLY A 439 -2.42 -3.13 2.57
N TRP A 440 -2.06 -2.08 1.84
CA TRP A 440 -2.92 -0.99 1.39
C TRP A 440 -2.97 -0.88 -0.13
N ALA A 441 -2.03 -1.49 -0.85
CA ALA A 441 -2.01 -1.46 -2.30
C ALA A 441 -3.18 -2.23 -2.93
N LEU A 442 -3.88 -3.05 -2.15
CA LEU A 442 -5.23 -3.50 -2.47
C LEU A 442 -6.22 -2.34 -2.45
N ALA A 443 -5.91 -1.28 -1.76
CA ALA A 443 -6.72 -0.08 -1.70
C ALA A 443 -6.58 0.80 -2.95
N GLY A 444 -5.62 0.47 -3.85
CA GLY A 444 -5.43 1.28 -5.04
C GLY A 444 -5.02 2.70 -4.67
N GLU A 445 -4.00 2.86 -3.88
CA GLU A 445 -3.32 4.13 -3.68
C GLU A 445 -2.11 4.26 -4.53
#